data_439e3c66a8a3b423ddfc5713c0da04bd
#
_entry.id   439e3c66a8a3b423ddfc5713c0da04bd
#
_cell.length_a   1.000
_cell.length_b   1.000
_cell.length_c   1.000
_cell.angle_alpha   90.00
_cell.angle_beta   90.00
_cell.angle_gamma   90.00
#
_symmetry.space_group_name_H-M   'P 1'
#
loop_
_entity.id
_entity.type
_entity.pdbx_description
1 polymer ?
#
loop_
_entity_poly.entity_id
_entity_poly.type
_entity_poly.pdbx_seq_one_letter_code
_entity_poly.pdbx_strand_id
1 'polypeptide(L)'
;LGKQVFDEVKAAISPQAQKVITDNLGSFDKYLTAVIEDAVLKVIAGPEKRSLVNIERDRRITAIHEAGHAVAAYFLPTQEPVHQITIVPRGNALGLTISLPDQDTLHTTRNEMRDRIVVLLGGRVAEQLEFDDISTGASNDLQRATKLAHDMIAKYGMNERIGAVAYDDDSEIFVGRDYERTRSYSEQTAAEIDAEVRKTVDQAYAHCTQILTEHHEKLQEIAQWLLEHETMSRSQFEACMQALPIPEKQEGLLAGEEKTDGAEED
;
A
#
# COMPACT_ATOMS: atom_id res chain seq x y z
N LEU A 1 21.96 8.22 25.41
CA LEU A 1 22.04 7.45 26.69
C LEU A 1 22.05 5.93 26.44
N GLY A 2 21.17 5.35 25.60
CA GLY A 2 21.09 3.90 25.40
C GLY A 2 22.34 3.26 24.79
N LYS A 3 22.96 3.90 23.78
CA LYS A 3 24.17 3.38 23.14
C LYS A 3 25.38 3.36 24.07
N GLN A 4 25.54 4.40 24.88
CA GLN A 4 26.67 4.51 25.81
C GLN A 4 26.57 3.48 26.94
N VAL A 5 25.38 3.26 27.50
CA VAL A 5 25.13 2.21 28.50
C VAL A 5 25.32 0.83 27.90
N PHE A 6 24.91 0.61 26.66
CA PHE A 6 25.15 -0.66 25.97
C PHE A 6 26.63 -0.95 25.75
N ASP A 7 27.41 0.04 25.32
CA ASP A 7 28.85 -0.10 25.10
C ASP A 7 29.63 -0.37 26.41
N GLU A 8 29.21 0.27 27.52
CA GLU A 8 29.75 0.05 28.86
C GLU A 8 29.43 -1.36 29.38
N VAL A 9 28.20 -1.85 29.23
CA VAL A 9 27.83 -3.21 29.61
C VAL A 9 28.56 -4.24 28.76
N LYS A 10 28.66 -3.99 27.44
CA LYS A 10 29.39 -4.87 26.53
C LYS A 10 30.90 -4.99 26.90
N ALA A 11 31.53 -3.90 27.33
CA ALA A 11 32.90 -3.91 27.77
C ALA A 11 33.13 -4.66 29.10
N ALA A 12 32.10 -4.77 29.95
CA ALA A 12 32.16 -5.41 31.25
C ALA A 12 31.96 -6.93 31.24
N ILE A 13 31.53 -7.52 30.13
CA ILE A 13 31.22 -8.95 30.00
C ILE A 13 32.33 -9.70 29.25
N SER A 14 32.44 -11.04 29.48
CA SER A 14 33.44 -11.87 28.85
C SER A 14 33.35 -11.89 27.32
N PRO A 15 34.47 -12.12 26.57
CA PRO A 15 34.43 -12.20 25.11
C PRO A 15 33.42 -13.23 24.54
N GLN A 16 33.22 -14.34 25.26
CA GLN A 16 32.24 -15.37 24.90
C GLN A 16 30.83 -14.87 25.04
N ALA A 17 30.50 -14.17 26.15
CA ALA A 17 29.21 -13.54 26.35
C ALA A 17 28.98 -12.41 25.33
N GLN A 18 30.02 -11.64 24.99
CA GLN A 18 29.94 -10.62 23.92
C GLN A 18 29.59 -11.23 22.59
N LYS A 19 30.18 -12.39 22.23
CA LYS A 19 29.87 -13.10 20.99
C LYS A 19 28.41 -13.59 20.98
N VAL A 20 27.96 -14.23 22.06
CA VAL A 20 26.57 -14.71 22.18
C VAL A 20 25.57 -13.55 22.05
N ILE A 21 25.83 -12.41 22.68
CA ILE A 21 24.99 -11.23 22.57
C ILE A 21 24.98 -10.69 21.12
N THR A 22 26.15 -10.59 20.49
CA THR A 22 26.27 -10.08 19.12
C THR A 22 25.58 -11.00 18.11
N ASP A 23 25.76 -12.32 18.26
CA ASP A 23 25.15 -13.31 17.36
C ASP A 23 23.63 -13.36 17.52
N ASN A 24 23.09 -13.08 18.72
CA ASN A 24 21.64 -13.07 18.98
C ASN A 24 20.98 -11.69 18.81
N LEU A 25 21.75 -10.58 18.91
CA LEU A 25 21.19 -9.23 18.71
C LEU A 25 20.66 -9.04 17.30
N GLY A 26 21.33 -9.56 16.28
CA GLY A 26 20.87 -9.52 14.90
C GLY A 26 19.56 -10.30 14.70
N SER A 27 19.39 -11.40 15.42
CA SER A 27 18.14 -12.19 15.41
C SER A 27 17.04 -11.50 16.20
N PHE A 28 17.37 -10.87 17.34
CA PHE A 28 16.42 -10.12 18.15
C PHE A 28 15.91 -8.87 17.43
N ASP A 29 16.81 -8.14 16.77
CA ASP A 29 16.46 -6.94 16.00
C ASP A 29 15.52 -7.28 14.84
N LYS A 30 15.81 -8.36 14.12
CA LYS A 30 14.93 -8.89 13.07
C LYS A 30 13.57 -9.33 13.61
N TYR A 31 13.56 -10.02 14.77
CA TYR A 31 12.34 -10.43 15.44
C TYR A 31 11.50 -9.21 15.86
N LEU A 32 12.13 -8.23 16.49
CA LEU A 32 11.46 -7.01 16.92
C LEU A 32 10.87 -6.23 15.74
N THR A 33 11.63 -6.12 14.64
CA THR A 33 11.17 -5.48 13.40
C THR A 33 9.92 -6.21 12.86
N ALA A 34 9.96 -7.53 12.75
CA ALA A 34 8.83 -8.32 12.26
C ALA A 34 7.57 -8.18 13.14
N VAL A 35 7.75 -8.15 14.47
CA VAL A 35 6.64 -7.93 15.42
C VAL A 35 6.05 -6.53 15.28
N ILE A 36 6.89 -5.51 15.12
CA ILE A 36 6.43 -4.13 14.93
C ILE A 36 5.69 -3.99 13.58
N GLU A 37 6.23 -4.56 12.51
CA GLU A 37 5.60 -4.56 11.19
C GLU A 37 4.22 -5.24 11.23
N ASP A 38 4.10 -6.42 11.84
CA ASP A 38 2.80 -7.10 11.99
C ASP A 38 1.83 -6.29 12.87
N ALA A 39 2.31 -5.66 13.93
CA ALA A 39 1.48 -4.78 14.76
C ALA A 39 0.98 -3.56 13.98
N VAL A 40 1.82 -2.92 13.18
CA VAL A 40 1.45 -1.80 12.30
C VAL A 40 0.40 -2.25 11.27
N LEU A 41 0.60 -3.42 10.64
CA LEU A 41 -0.36 -4.01 9.70
C LEU A 41 -1.72 -4.28 10.35
N LYS A 42 -1.73 -4.81 11.58
CA LYS A 42 -2.96 -5.04 12.34
C LYS A 42 -3.71 -3.74 12.64
N VAL A 43 -2.99 -2.65 12.91
CA VAL A 43 -3.59 -1.34 13.16
C VAL A 43 -4.15 -0.72 11.89
N ILE A 44 -3.41 -0.77 10.77
CA ILE A 44 -3.80 -0.12 9.50
C ILE A 44 -4.89 -0.91 8.78
N ALA A 45 -4.74 -2.23 8.66
CA ALA A 45 -5.58 -3.08 7.82
C ALA A 45 -6.49 -4.05 8.61
N GLY A 46 -6.28 -4.15 9.91
CA GLY A 46 -6.99 -5.11 10.77
C GLY A 46 -6.31 -6.48 10.84
N PRO A 47 -6.88 -7.40 11.64
CA PRO A 47 -6.35 -8.75 11.80
C PRO A 47 -6.51 -9.58 10.52
N GLU A 48 -5.60 -10.54 10.31
CA GLU A 48 -5.70 -11.52 9.22
C GLU A 48 -6.96 -12.38 9.33
N LYS A 49 -7.61 -12.60 8.20
CA LYS A 49 -8.80 -13.49 8.09
C LYS A 49 -8.44 -14.80 7.40
N ARG A 50 -7.65 -15.65 8.07
CA ARG A 50 -7.23 -16.96 7.51
C ARG A 50 -8.36 -17.97 7.37
N SER A 51 -9.52 -17.75 8.00
CA SER A 51 -10.70 -18.62 7.90
C SER A 51 -11.54 -18.37 6.64
N LEU A 52 -11.20 -17.36 5.83
CA LEU A 52 -11.91 -17.05 4.59
C LEU A 52 -11.48 -18.09 3.55
N VAL A 53 -12.42 -18.93 3.08
CA VAL A 53 -12.18 -19.86 1.99
C VAL A 53 -12.07 -19.03 0.70
N ASN A 54 -10.84 -18.71 0.32
CA ASN A 54 -10.57 -18.00 -0.92
C ASN A 54 -10.69 -18.95 -2.10
N ILE A 55 -11.59 -18.63 -3.03
CA ILE A 55 -11.71 -19.32 -4.29
C ILE A 55 -10.48 -18.97 -5.14
N GLU A 56 -9.90 -19.94 -5.83
CA GLU A 56 -8.69 -19.76 -6.67
C GLU A 56 -8.82 -18.58 -7.65
N ARG A 57 -10.02 -18.41 -8.21
CA ARG A 57 -10.33 -17.28 -9.09
C ARG A 57 -10.13 -15.93 -8.37
N ASP A 58 -10.64 -15.81 -7.16
CA ASP A 58 -10.57 -14.55 -6.41
C ASP A 58 -9.14 -14.26 -5.94
N ARG A 59 -8.37 -15.29 -5.59
CA ARG A 59 -6.95 -15.17 -5.28
C ARG A 59 -6.17 -14.62 -6.49
N ARG A 60 -6.45 -15.14 -7.69
CA ARG A 60 -5.80 -14.68 -8.91
C ARG A 60 -6.15 -13.23 -9.24
N ILE A 61 -7.42 -12.86 -9.12
CA ILE A 61 -7.85 -11.47 -9.32
C ILE A 61 -7.14 -10.55 -8.32
N THR A 62 -7.11 -10.91 -7.04
CA THR A 62 -6.43 -10.13 -6.00
C THR A 62 -4.94 -10.00 -6.27
N ALA A 63 -4.26 -11.07 -6.67
CA ALA A 63 -2.82 -11.03 -6.95
C ALA A 63 -2.48 -10.08 -8.11
N ILE A 64 -3.26 -10.12 -9.19
CA ILE A 64 -3.11 -9.20 -10.32
C ILE A 64 -3.41 -7.75 -9.91
N HIS A 65 -4.46 -7.54 -9.13
CA HIS A 65 -4.85 -6.23 -8.62
C HIS A 65 -3.73 -5.59 -7.79
N GLU A 66 -3.23 -6.29 -6.79
CA GLU A 66 -2.16 -5.79 -5.92
C GLU A 66 -0.83 -5.61 -6.67
N ALA A 67 -0.51 -6.53 -7.60
CA ALA A 67 0.64 -6.36 -8.47
C ALA A 67 0.53 -5.10 -9.34
N GLY A 68 -0.68 -4.77 -9.81
CA GLY A 68 -0.95 -3.56 -10.58
C GLY A 68 -0.63 -2.27 -9.81
N HIS A 69 -1.05 -2.17 -8.55
CA HIS A 69 -0.70 -1.06 -7.68
C HIS A 69 0.81 -0.95 -7.48
N ALA A 70 1.48 -2.07 -7.22
CA ALA A 70 2.90 -2.11 -6.93
C ALA A 70 3.75 -1.72 -8.14
N VAL A 71 3.45 -2.25 -9.33
CA VAL A 71 4.16 -1.91 -10.57
C VAL A 71 3.95 -0.45 -10.92
N ALA A 72 2.72 0.07 -10.83
CA ALA A 72 2.45 1.48 -11.09
C ALA A 72 3.24 2.38 -10.13
N ALA A 73 3.28 2.05 -8.84
CA ALA A 73 4.02 2.84 -7.84
C ALA A 73 5.54 2.85 -8.12
N TYR A 74 6.12 1.73 -8.56
CA TYR A 74 7.56 1.63 -8.81
C TYR A 74 8.05 2.54 -9.93
N PHE A 75 7.26 2.70 -10.99
CA PHE A 75 7.64 3.52 -12.15
C PHE A 75 7.26 5.00 -12.02
N LEU A 76 6.68 5.40 -10.91
CA LEU A 76 6.31 6.78 -10.62
C LEU A 76 7.23 7.37 -9.53
N PRO A 77 8.24 8.18 -9.91
CA PRO A 77 9.31 8.61 -9.00
C PRO A 77 8.83 9.52 -7.86
N THR A 78 7.61 10.04 -7.95
CA THR A 78 7.01 10.87 -6.90
C THR A 78 6.30 10.05 -5.83
N GLN A 79 6.15 8.75 -6.05
CA GLN A 79 5.42 7.87 -5.14
C GLN A 79 6.35 7.22 -4.12
N GLU A 80 5.75 6.89 -2.98
CA GLU A 80 6.44 6.21 -1.89
C GLU A 80 6.83 4.79 -2.29
N PRO A 81 8.01 4.30 -1.85
CA PRO A 81 8.45 2.94 -2.14
C PRO A 81 7.46 1.90 -1.62
N VAL A 82 7.26 0.85 -2.40
CA VAL A 82 6.46 -0.30 -1.98
C VAL A 82 7.20 -1.02 -0.86
N HIS A 83 6.56 -1.13 0.30
CA HIS A 83 7.10 -1.79 1.49
C HIS A 83 6.71 -3.26 1.54
N GLN A 84 5.45 -3.57 1.22
CA GLN A 84 4.92 -4.93 1.24
C GLN A 84 3.71 -5.06 0.32
N ILE A 85 3.59 -6.23 -0.30
CA ILE A 85 2.41 -6.63 -1.07
C ILE A 85 1.90 -7.93 -0.48
N THR A 86 0.59 -8.06 -0.26
CA THR A 86 0.00 -9.30 0.27
C THR A 86 -1.39 -9.56 -0.29
N ILE A 87 -1.71 -10.84 -0.50
CA ILE A 87 -3.06 -11.31 -0.84
C ILE A 87 -3.73 -12.03 0.33
N VAL A 88 -3.14 -11.94 1.53
CA VAL A 88 -3.77 -12.43 2.76
C VAL A 88 -4.86 -11.43 3.17
N PRO A 89 -6.13 -11.86 3.25
CA PRO A 89 -7.23 -10.96 3.60
C PRO A 89 -7.07 -10.37 5.00
N ARG A 90 -7.26 -9.04 5.11
CA ARG A 90 -7.25 -8.30 6.38
C ARG A 90 -8.44 -7.36 6.47
N GLY A 91 -9.14 -7.34 7.59
CA GLY A 91 -10.30 -6.46 7.75
C GLY A 91 -11.32 -6.65 6.60
N ASN A 92 -11.56 -5.62 5.79
CA ASN A 92 -12.44 -5.68 4.62
C ASN A 92 -11.67 -5.77 3.29
N ALA A 93 -10.34 -5.77 3.32
CA ALA A 93 -9.49 -5.90 2.14
C ALA A 93 -9.18 -7.38 1.85
N LEU A 94 -9.23 -7.78 0.58
CA LEU A 94 -8.85 -9.11 0.12
C LEU A 94 -7.35 -9.22 -0.10
N GLY A 95 -6.68 -8.11 -0.39
CA GLY A 95 -5.25 -7.93 -0.52
C GLY A 95 -4.85 -6.53 -0.07
N LEU A 96 -3.56 -6.24 -0.07
CA LEU A 96 -3.04 -4.95 0.36
C LEU A 96 -1.65 -4.70 -0.20
N THR A 97 -1.48 -3.56 -0.86
CA THR A 97 -0.18 -3.01 -1.25
C THR A 97 0.13 -1.82 -0.36
N ILE A 98 1.21 -1.92 0.41
CA ILE A 98 1.63 -0.89 1.36
C ILE A 98 2.85 -0.19 0.82
N SER A 99 2.78 1.14 0.77
CA SER A 99 3.92 2.02 0.55
C SER A 99 4.20 2.80 1.82
N LEU A 100 5.46 2.98 2.14
CA LEU A 100 5.88 3.77 3.30
C LEU A 100 6.89 4.83 2.83
N PRO A 101 6.73 6.07 3.28
CA PRO A 101 7.66 7.14 2.95
C PRO A 101 9.03 6.87 3.59
N ASP A 102 10.10 7.09 2.82
CA ASP A 102 11.46 7.05 3.36
C ASP A 102 11.80 8.32 4.15
N GLN A 103 11.01 9.40 3.98
CA GLN A 103 11.18 10.69 4.65
C GLN A 103 9.82 11.32 4.95
N ASP A 104 9.74 12.08 6.04
CA ASP A 104 8.55 12.87 6.36
C ASP A 104 8.38 14.01 5.35
N THR A 105 7.27 14.04 4.64
CA THR A 105 6.90 15.12 3.71
C THR A 105 5.81 15.99 4.34
N LEU A 106 6.03 17.32 4.32
CA LEU A 106 5.08 18.30 4.88
C LEU A 106 4.12 18.86 3.81
N HIS A 107 4.47 18.73 2.56
CA HIS A 107 3.70 19.26 1.44
C HIS A 107 3.52 18.21 0.35
N THR A 108 2.34 18.19 -0.27
CA THR A 108 2.05 17.35 -1.43
C THR A 108 1.91 18.22 -2.67
N THR A 109 2.66 17.93 -3.71
CA THR A 109 2.63 18.67 -4.97
C THR A 109 1.54 18.16 -5.91
N ARG A 110 1.20 18.96 -6.93
CA ARG A 110 0.26 18.57 -7.98
C ARG A 110 0.67 17.28 -8.70
N ASN A 111 1.96 17.09 -8.96
CA ASN A 111 2.44 15.90 -9.67
C ASN A 111 2.34 14.65 -8.77
N GLU A 112 2.70 14.76 -7.48
CA GLU A 112 2.50 13.68 -6.52
C GLU A 112 1.04 13.25 -6.41
N MET A 113 0.10 14.20 -6.39
CA MET A 113 -1.33 13.89 -6.39
C MET A 113 -1.77 13.19 -7.67
N ARG A 114 -1.29 13.62 -8.84
CA ARG A 114 -1.58 12.97 -10.13
C ARG A 114 -1.06 11.55 -10.18
N ASP A 115 0.18 11.35 -9.79
CA ASP A 115 0.81 10.03 -9.78
C ASP A 115 0.12 9.11 -8.75
N ARG A 116 -0.33 9.67 -7.62
CA ARG A 116 -1.15 8.93 -6.65
C ARG A 116 -2.47 8.43 -7.24
N ILE A 117 -3.12 9.23 -8.10
CA ILE A 117 -4.33 8.79 -8.83
C ILE A 117 -3.97 7.64 -9.78
N VAL A 118 -2.83 7.69 -10.47
CA VAL A 118 -2.36 6.61 -11.34
C VAL A 118 -2.18 5.32 -10.55
N VAL A 119 -1.52 5.37 -9.38
CA VAL A 119 -1.33 4.21 -8.50
C VAL A 119 -2.67 3.63 -8.03
N LEU A 120 -3.61 4.50 -7.61
CA LEU A 120 -4.94 4.05 -7.17
C LEU A 120 -5.74 3.34 -8.29
N LEU A 121 -5.47 3.65 -9.55
CA LEU A 121 -6.10 2.97 -10.68
C LEU A 121 -5.38 1.66 -11.06
N GLY A 122 -4.20 1.40 -10.51
CA GLY A 122 -3.32 0.27 -10.86
C GLY A 122 -4.02 -1.09 -10.83
N GLY A 123 -4.74 -1.39 -9.75
CA GLY A 123 -5.44 -2.66 -9.61
C GLY A 123 -6.51 -2.87 -10.69
N ARG A 124 -7.34 -1.85 -10.93
CA ARG A 124 -8.40 -1.90 -11.96
C ARG A 124 -7.84 -2.05 -13.37
N VAL A 125 -6.77 -1.32 -13.69
CA VAL A 125 -6.13 -1.39 -15.01
C VAL A 125 -5.46 -2.75 -15.21
N ALA A 126 -4.83 -3.31 -14.18
CA ALA A 126 -4.25 -4.64 -14.22
C ALA A 126 -5.30 -5.73 -14.46
N GLU A 127 -6.46 -5.67 -13.77
CA GLU A 127 -7.58 -6.58 -14.02
C GLU A 127 -8.05 -6.49 -15.48
N GLN A 128 -8.25 -5.28 -16.02
CA GLN A 128 -8.68 -5.09 -17.40
C GLN A 128 -7.68 -5.64 -18.42
N LEU A 129 -6.36 -5.48 -18.17
CA LEU A 129 -5.32 -5.98 -19.07
C LEU A 129 -5.21 -7.51 -19.06
N GLU A 130 -5.39 -8.14 -17.88
CA GLU A 130 -5.17 -9.57 -17.71
C GLU A 130 -6.43 -10.41 -18.01
N PHE A 131 -7.61 -9.90 -17.67
CA PHE A 131 -8.85 -10.68 -17.76
C PHE A 131 -9.82 -10.16 -18.83
N ASP A 132 -9.52 -9.04 -19.48
CA ASP A 132 -10.48 -8.28 -20.33
C ASP A 132 -11.82 -8.00 -19.61
N ASP A 133 -11.74 -7.92 -18.26
CA ASP A 133 -12.88 -7.72 -17.37
C ASP A 133 -12.42 -6.95 -16.12
N ILE A 134 -13.37 -6.50 -15.32
CA ILE A 134 -13.13 -5.73 -14.10
C ILE A 134 -14.00 -6.23 -12.95
N SER A 135 -13.45 -6.24 -11.75
CA SER A 135 -14.18 -6.65 -10.56
C SER A 135 -14.68 -5.44 -9.73
N THR A 136 -15.50 -5.75 -8.74
CA THR A 136 -15.94 -4.76 -7.73
C THR A 136 -14.86 -4.43 -6.70
N GLY A 137 -13.75 -5.15 -6.69
CA GLY A 137 -12.64 -4.97 -5.75
C GLY A 137 -12.05 -3.56 -5.80
N ALA A 138 -11.95 -2.98 -7.00
CA ALA A 138 -11.43 -1.64 -7.22
C ALA A 138 -12.36 -0.49 -6.76
N SER A 139 -13.50 -0.76 -6.12
CA SER A 139 -14.48 0.29 -5.79
C SER A 139 -13.94 1.34 -4.84
N ASN A 140 -13.17 0.95 -3.83
CA ASN A 140 -12.55 1.86 -2.87
C ASN A 140 -11.50 2.74 -3.55
N ASP A 141 -10.66 2.15 -4.40
CA ASP A 141 -9.60 2.87 -5.10
C ASP A 141 -10.15 3.90 -6.08
N LEU A 142 -11.23 3.56 -6.79
CA LEU A 142 -11.97 4.51 -7.64
C LEU A 142 -12.55 5.67 -6.84
N GLN A 143 -13.12 5.41 -5.66
CA GLN A 143 -13.64 6.47 -4.79
C GLN A 143 -12.51 7.39 -4.32
N ARG A 144 -11.37 6.82 -3.90
CA ARG A 144 -10.19 7.58 -3.46
C ARG A 144 -9.58 8.38 -4.61
N ALA A 145 -9.42 7.78 -5.78
CA ALA A 145 -8.90 8.44 -6.97
C ALA A 145 -9.78 9.62 -7.40
N THR A 146 -11.11 9.42 -7.43
CA THR A 146 -12.07 10.48 -7.76
C THR A 146 -12.06 11.60 -6.73
N LYS A 147 -12.04 11.25 -5.43
CA LYS A 147 -11.94 12.24 -4.37
C LYS A 147 -10.66 13.06 -4.47
N LEU A 148 -9.51 12.40 -4.70
CA LEU A 148 -8.23 13.07 -4.83
C LEU A 148 -8.18 14.01 -6.04
N ALA A 149 -8.74 13.60 -7.18
CA ALA A 149 -8.88 14.44 -8.36
C ALA A 149 -9.78 15.65 -8.07
N HIS A 150 -10.88 15.46 -7.37
CA HIS A 150 -11.78 16.54 -6.96
C HIS A 150 -11.09 17.52 -6.00
N ASP A 151 -10.44 17.01 -4.95
CA ASP A 151 -9.71 17.84 -3.98
C ASP A 151 -8.61 18.66 -4.66
N MET A 152 -7.87 18.06 -5.61
CA MET A 152 -6.83 18.75 -6.39
C MET A 152 -7.40 19.93 -7.18
N ILE A 153 -8.60 19.79 -7.75
CA ILE A 153 -9.23 20.77 -8.62
C ILE A 153 -10.00 21.81 -7.80
N ALA A 154 -10.92 21.35 -6.93
CA ALA A 154 -11.87 22.21 -6.24
C ALA A 154 -11.35 22.78 -4.91
N LYS A 155 -10.51 22.03 -4.20
CA LYS A 155 -9.98 22.45 -2.89
C LYS A 155 -8.66 23.18 -3.00
N TYR A 156 -7.73 22.65 -3.81
CA TYR A 156 -6.36 23.18 -3.89
C TYR A 156 -6.11 24.09 -5.10
N GLY A 157 -7.09 24.24 -6.01
CA GLY A 157 -6.94 25.09 -7.19
C GLY A 157 -5.79 24.67 -8.11
N MET A 158 -5.46 23.39 -8.17
CA MET A 158 -4.33 22.84 -8.93
C MET A 158 -4.68 22.51 -10.39
N ASN A 159 -5.68 23.20 -10.96
CA ASN A 159 -6.13 23.01 -12.34
C ASN A 159 -6.09 24.35 -13.09
N GLU A 160 -5.55 24.34 -14.32
CA GLU A 160 -5.35 25.57 -15.10
C GLU A 160 -6.69 26.17 -15.62
N ARG A 161 -7.68 25.33 -15.89
CA ARG A 161 -8.99 25.77 -16.39
C ARG A 161 -9.86 26.37 -15.30
N ILE A 162 -9.88 25.72 -14.15
CA ILE A 162 -10.64 26.20 -12.98
C ILE A 162 -9.92 27.37 -12.30
N GLY A 163 -8.58 27.41 -12.40
CA GLY A 163 -7.76 28.44 -11.83
C GLY A 163 -7.42 28.22 -10.36
N ALA A 164 -6.69 29.18 -9.78
CA ALA A 164 -6.25 29.14 -8.38
C ALA A 164 -7.37 29.65 -7.45
N VAL A 165 -8.52 28.97 -7.48
CA VAL A 165 -9.69 29.27 -6.67
C VAL A 165 -10.07 28.04 -5.84
N ALA A 166 -10.34 28.21 -4.57
CA ALA A 166 -10.91 27.17 -3.70
C ALA A 166 -12.43 27.26 -3.71
N TYR A 167 -13.07 26.24 -4.24
CA TYR A 167 -14.53 26.10 -4.30
C TYR A 167 -15.08 25.22 -3.16
N ASP A 168 -14.27 24.24 -2.69
CA ASP A 168 -14.61 23.47 -1.50
C ASP A 168 -14.14 24.20 -0.25
N ASP A 169 -15.09 24.68 0.53
CA ASP A 169 -14.86 25.18 1.86
C ASP A 169 -15.15 24.04 2.86
N ASP A 170 -14.12 23.58 3.57
CA ASP A 170 -14.26 22.66 4.71
C ASP A 170 -14.96 23.40 5.89
N SER A 171 -15.96 24.21 5.65
CA SER A 171 -16.73 24.84 6.72
C SER A 171 -17.29 23.74 7.60
N GLU A 172 -16.71 23.67 8.82
CA GLU A 172 -17.13 22.75 9.88
C GLU A 172 -18.64 22.76 9.99
N ILE A 173 -19.24 21.60 9.84
CA ILE A 173 -20.68 21.41 10.05
C ILE A 173 -20.94 21.70 11.52
N PHE A 174 -21.39 22.90 11.82
CA PHE A 174 -21.86 23.23 13.16
C PHE A 174 -23.11 22.36 13.43
N VAL A 175 -22.96 21.42 14.35
CA VAL A 175 -24.02 20.50 14.77
C VAL A 175 -25.22 21.32 15.21
N GLY A 176 -26.25 21.47 14.34
CA GLY A 176 -27.47 22.19 14.68
C GLY A 176 -28.15 22.98 13.56
N ARG A 177 -27.63 23.01 12.33
CA ARG A 177 -28.33 23.61 11.17
C ARG A 177 -28.52 22.62 10.05
N ASP A 178 -29.68 22.72 9.43
CA ASP A 178 -30.24 21.84 8.42
C ASP A 178 -29.29 21.39 7.29
N TYR A 179 -29.45 20.14 6.91
CA TYR A 179 -28.71 19.27 6.00
C TYR A 179 -28.72 19.65 4.52
N GLU A 180 -28.75 20.90 4.12
CA GLU A 180 -28.49 21.28 2.74
C GLU A 180 -27.04 21.79 2.63
N ARG A 181 -26.15 20.93 2.11
CA ARG A 181 -24.87 21.38 1.54
C ARG A 181 -25.21 22.27 0.32
N THR A 182 -25.47 23.53 0.58
CA THR A 182 -25.63 24.51 -0.49
C THR A 182 -24.25 24.73 -1.08
N ARG A 183 -24.04 24.26 -2.32
CA ARG A 183 -22.83 24.57 -3.08
C ARG A 183 -22.67 26.09 -3.14
N SER A 184 -21.48 26.60 -2.83
CA SER A 184 -21.15 28.04 -2.84
C SER A 184 -20.88 28.58 -4.24
N TYR A 185 -21.01 27.74 -5.29
CA TYR A 185 -20.70 28.07 -6.68
C TYR A 185 -21.83 27.64 -7.62
N SER A 186 -21.82 28.22 -8.84
CA SER A 186 -22.88 28.01 -9.84
C SER A 186 -22.89 26.59 -10.40
N GLU A 187 -24.02 26.15 -10.95
CA GLU A 187 -24.17 24.87 -11.67
C GLU A 187 -23.19 24.77 -12.85
N GLN A 188 -22.88 25.90 -13.50
CA GLN A 188 -21.89 25.94 -14.58
C GLN A 188 -20.50 25.59 -14.04
N THR A 189 -20.09 26.19 -12.92
CA THR A 189 -18.79 25.87 -12.27
C THR A 189 -18.74 24.42 -11.81
N ALA A 190 -19.85 23.89 -11.28
CA ALA A 190 -19.96 22.47 -10.92
C ALA A 190 -19.72 21.57 -12.13
N ALA A 191 -20.37 21.83 -13.24
CA ALA A 191 -20.19 21.05 -14.47
C ALA A 191 -18.75 21.13 -15.02
N GLU A 192 -18.09 22.28 -14.87
CA GLU A 192 -16.69 22.44 -15.28
C GLU A 192 -15.74 21.65 -14.34
N ILE A 193 -15.98 21.65 -13.03
CA ILE A 193 -15.24 20.83 -12.04
C ILE A 193 -15.42 19.36 -12.38
N ASP A 194 -16.66 18.88 -12.59
CA ASP A 194 -16.95 17.49 -12.94
C ASP A 194 -16.23 17.06 -14.24
N ALA A 195 -16.20 17.94 -15.24
CA ALA A 195 -15.50 17.68 -16.50
C ALA A 195 -13.98 17.53 -16.31
N GLU A 196 -13.37 18.41 -15.51
CA GLU A 196 -11.92 18.37 -15.25
C GLU A 196 -11.55 17.21 -14.32
N VAL A 197 -12.39 16.82 -13.35
CA VAL A 197 -12.21 15.60 -12.55
C VAL A 197 -12.18 14.37 -13.45
N ARG A 198 -13.20 14.20 -14.31
CA ARG A 198 -13.24 13.09 -15.26
C ARG A 198 -11.98 13.06 -16.13
N LYS A 199 -11.62 14.18 -16.73
CA LYS A 199 -10.44 14.30 -17.59
C LYS A 199 -9.14 13.92 -16.83
N THR A 200 -9.01 14.32 -15.57
CA THR A 200 -7.86 14.00 -14.74
C THR A 200 -7.78 12.49 -14.48
N VAL A 201 -8.90 11.87 -14.14
CA VAL A 201 -8.98 10.41 -13.93
C VAL A 201 -8.73 9.65 -15.23
N ASP A 202 -9.30 10.09 -16.37
CA ASP A 202 -9.09 9.46 -17.68
C ASP A 202 -7.62 9.54 -18.12
N GLN A 203 -6.95 10.68 -17.90
CA GLN A 203 -5.52 10.84 -18.17
C GLN A 203 -4.66 9.92 -17.28
N ALA A 204 -4.98 9.81 -16.00
CA ALA A 204 -4.31 8.91 -15.07
C ALA A 204 -4.53 7.44 -15.46
N TYR A 205 -5.76 7.09 -15.89
CA TYR A 205 -6.07 5.75 -16.38
C TYR A 205 -5.23 5.39 -17.62
N ALA A 206 -5.15 6.29 -18.60
CA ALA A 206 -4.35 6.09 -19.80
C ALA A 206 -2.85 5.96 -19.48
N HIS A 207 -2.33 6.77 -18.56
CA HIS A 207 -0.93 6.70 -18.10
C HIS A 207 -0.66 5.37 -17.36
N CYS A 208 -1.55 4.96 -16.48
CA CYS A 208 -1.47 3.66 -15.80
C CYS A 208 -1.47 2.50 -16.80
N THR A 209 -2.37 2.54 -17.80
CA THR A 209 -2.43 1.52 -18.86
C THR A 209 -1.11 1.44 -19.63
N GLN A 210 -0.51 2.58 -19.96
CA GLN A 210 0.80 2.60 -20.61
C GLN A 210 1.85 1.92 -19.74
N ILE A 211 2.00 2.31 -18.47
CA ILE A 211 2.99 1.74 -17.54
C ILE A 211 2.81 0.22 -17.43
N LEU A 212 1.58 -0.26 -17.17
CA LEU A 212 1.33 -1.67 -16.96
C LEU A 212 1.45 -2.51 -18.24
N THR A 213 1.19 -1.92 -19.41
CA THR A 213 1.42 -2.59 -20.70
C THR A 213 2.91 -2.72 -21.00
N GLU A 214 3.70 -1.66 -20.78
CA GLU A 214 5.15 -1.67 -20.99
C GLU A 214 5.86 -2.65 -20.03
N HIS A 215 5.30 -2.88 -18.84
CA HIS A 215 5.88 -3.72 -17.79
C HIS A 215 5.02 -4.94 -17.44
N HIS A 216 4.26 -5.44 -18.40
CA HIS A 216 3.32 -6.56 -18.20
C HIS A 216 3.99 -7.85 -17.69
N GLU A 217 5.22 -8.12 -18.13
CA GLU A 217 5.98 -9.26 -17.62
C GLU A 217 6.21 -9.17 -16.11
N LYS A 218 6.56 -7.97 -15.60
CA LYS A 218 6.75 -7.74 -14.16
C LYS A 218 5.45 -7.86 -13.38
N LEU A 219 4.35 -7.39 -13.95
CA LEU A 219 3.02 -7.59 -13.37
C LEU A 219 2.73 -9.08 -13.14
N GLN A 220 3.00 -9.91 -14.15
CA GLN A 220 2.76 -11.36 -14.07
C GLN A 220 3.73 -12.05 -13.10
N GLU A 221 5.03 -11.69 -13.11
CA GLU A 221 6.02 -12.23 -12.16
C GLU A 221 5.61 -11.99 -10.71
N ILE A 222 5.18 -10.76 -10.37
CA ILE A 222 4.74 -10.41 -9.02
C ILE A 222 3.47 -11.16 -8.66
N ALA A 223 2.48 -11.18 -9.55
CA ALA A 223 1.22 -11.90 -9.32
C ALA A 223 1.45 -13.39 -9.08
N GLN A 224 2.32 -14.02 -9.87
CA GLN A 224 2.69 -15.44 -9.70
C GLN A 224 3.36 -15.66 -8.34
N TRP A 225 4.31 -14.81 -7.96
CA TRP A 225 4.93 -14.86 -6.64
C TRP A 225 3.90 -14.79 -5.51
N LEU A 226 2.94 -13.86 -5.61
CA LEU A 226 1.89 -13.70 -4.61
C LEU A 226 0.97 -14.92 -4.51
N LEU A 227 0.69 -15.60 -5.63
CA LEU A 227 -0.09 -16.84 -5.62
C LEU A 227 0.63 -17.97 -4.89
N GLU A 228 1.96 -18.04 -5.00
CA GLU A 228 2.79 -19.08 -4.39
C GLU A 228 3.14 -18.78 -2.92
N HIS A 229 3.42 -17.53 -2.58
CA HIS A 229 3.99 -17.13 -1.30
C HIS A 229 3.07 -16.23 -0.47
N GLU A 230 1.94 -15.78 -1.01
CA GLU A 230 0.91 -14.91 -0.40
C GLU A 230 1.39 -13.50 -0.03
N THR A 231 2.69 -13.29 0.15
CA THR A 231 3.26 -12.00 0.55
C THR A 231 4.62 -11.78 -0.12
N MET A 232 4.90 -10.55 -0.50
CA MET A 232 6.17 -10.11 -1.05
C MET A 232 6.67 -8.90 -0.24
N SER A 233 7.87 -9.02 0.34
CA SER A 233 8.52 -7.92 1.08
C SER A 233 9.16 -6.91 0.13
N ARG A 234 9.54 -5.73 0.65
CA ARG A 234 10.25 -4.69 -0.10
C ARG A 234 11.47 -5.25 -0.83
N SER A 235 12.34 -5.98 -0.13
CA SER A 235 13.57 -6.53 -0.73
C SER A 235 13.30 -7.54 -1.84
N GLN A 236 12.25 -8.35 -1.70
CA GLN A 236 11.82 -9.31 -2.73
C GLN A 236 11.24 -8.58 -3.94
N PHE A 237 10.40 -7.58 -3.71
CA PHE A 237 9.81 -6.75 -4.76
C PHE A 237 10.89 -6.00 -5.55
N GLU A 238 11.80 -5.30 -4.87
CA GLU A 238 12.90 -4.59 -5.52
C GLU A 238 13.81 -5.54 -6.34
N ALA A 239 14.13 -6.73 -5.81
CA ALA A 239 14.89 -7.73 -6.55
C ALA A 239 14.15 -8.20 -7.82
N CYS A 240 12.84 -8.48 -7.71
CA CYS A 240 11.99 -8.83 -8.85
C CYS A 240 11.99 -7.72 -9.92
N MET A 241 11.81 -6.47 -9.53
CA MET A 241 11.78 -5.32 -10.45
C MET A 241 13.12 -5.11 -11.15
N GLN A 242 14.23 -5.38 -10.47
CA GLN A 242 15.60 -5.25 -11.01
C GLN A 242 16.08 -6.51 -11.75
N ALA A 243 15.23 -7.53 -11.93
CA ALA A 243 15.58 -8.82 -12.51
C ALA A 243 16.76 -9.52 -11.80
N LEU A 244 16.85 -9.35 -10.48
CA LEU A 244 17.81 -10.02 -9.61
C LEU A 244 17.19 -11.28 -9.00
N PRO A 245 18.01 -12.24 -8.52
CA PRO A 245 17.49 -13.38 -7.76
C PRO A 245 16.67 -12.90 -6.57
N ILE A 246 15.42 -13.36 -6.48
CA ILE A 246 14.54 -12.97 -5.37
C ILE A 246 15.00 -13.70 -4.10
N PRO A 247 15.28 -12.98 -2.99
CA PRO A 247 15.69 -13.60 -1.74
C PRO A 247 14.62 -14.58 -1.25
N GLU A 248 15.02 -15.79 -0.86
CA GLU A 248 14.11 -16.71 -0.21
C GLU A 248 13.54 -16.08 1.06
N LYS A 249 12.27 -16.37 1.36
CA LYS A 249 11.65 -15.94 2.61
C LYS A 249 12.48 -16.51 3.75
N GLN A 250 13.15 -15.69 4.54
CA GLN A 250 13.70 -16.16 5.80
C GLN A 250 12.50 -16.63 6.62
N GLU A 251 12.43 -17.95 6.84
CA GLU A 251 11.38 -18.56 7.65
C GLU A 251 11.28 -17.79 8.96
N GLY A 252 10.08 -17.25 9.21
CA GLY A 252 9.86 -16.38 10.34
C GLY A 252 10.11 -17.13 11.64
N LEU A 253 10.93 -16.56 12.50
CA LEU A 253 11.14 -16.93 13.90
C LEU A 253 9.82 -17.03 14.73
N LEU A 254 8.66 -16.88 14.10
CA LEU A 254 7.35 -16.88 14.73
C LEU A 254 6.60 -18.22 14.66
N ALA A 255 7.17 -19.26 14.01
CA ALA A 255 6.67 -20.63 14.13
C ALA A 255 7.18 -21.25 15.44
N GLY A 256 6.82 -20.66 16.55
CA GLY A 256 6.91 -21.31 17.84
C GLY A 256 5.92 -22.49 17.84
N GLU A 257 6.47 -23.70 17.81
CA GLU A 257 5.73 -24.93 18.06
C GLU A 257 4.94 -24.79 19.38
N GLU A 258 3.62 -24.71 19.30
CA GLU A 258 2.77 -25.15 20.41
C GLU A 258 2.96 -26.66 20.56
N LYS A 259 3.98 -27.05 21.30
CA LYS A 259 4.03 -28.38 21.91
C LYS A 259 2.96 -28.39 23.00
N THR A 260 1.82 -28.96 22.68
CA THR A 260 0.91 -29.46 23.70
C THR A 260 1.64 -30.57 24.42
N ASP A 261 2.18 -30.27 25.60
CA ASP A 261 2.55 -31.29 26.61
C ASP A 261 1.25 -32.00 27.02
N GLY A 262 1.06 -33.18 26.45
CA GLY A 262 0.09 -34.13 26.97
C GLY A 262 0.58 -34.59 28.34
N ALA A 263 -0.03 -34.07 29.39
CA ALA A 263 0.06 -34.67 30.72
C ALA A 263 -0.71 -36.00 30.69
N GLU A 264 0.01 -37.11 30.70
CA GLU A 264 -0.50 -38.39 31.16
C GLU A 264 -0.65 -38.28 32.67
N GLU A 265 -1.88 -38.33 33.14
CA GLU A 265 -2.18 -38.67 34.54
C GLU A 265 -2.37 -40.18 34.64
N ASP A 266 -1.56 -40.82 35.46
CA ASP A 266 -1.83 -42.07 36.17
C ASP A 266 -2.51 -41.80 37.52
#